data_c2c5556efd35765d843e5b14548de37b
#
_entry.id   c2c5556efd35765d843e5b14548de37b
#
_cell.length_a   1.000
_cell.length_b   1.000
_cell.length_c   1.000
_cell.angle_alpha   90.00
_cell.angle_beta   90.00
_cell.angle_gamma   90.00
#
_symmetry.space_group_name_H-M   'P 1'
#
loop_
_entity.id
_entity.type
_entity.pdbx_description
1 polymer ?
#
loop_
_entity_poly.entity_id
_entity_poly.type
_entity_poly.pdbx_seq_one_letter_code
_entity_poly.pdbx_strand_id
1 'polypeptide(L)'
;MSLMRSFQVASTALSSQSLRLNALASNLANAESVSGPDGKPYKPRHVVFRPAPILGEVAAGVEVAAVQEDERPGPLVYKPGHPSADANGYIRMPNVNPVEVMVDMISASRSYQMNIEVMNTSKQLMLKMFDLGRG
;
A
#
# COMPACT_ATOMS: atom_id res chain seq x y z
N MET A 1 -25.79 10.57 2.47
CA MET A 1 -25.06 9.43 1.84
C MET A 1 -25.84 8.15 2.11
N SER A 2 -26.10 7.32 1.10
CA SER A 2 -26.80 6.04 1.30
C SER A 2 -25.86 5.00 1.93
N LEU A 3 -26.41 4.01 2.66
CA LEU A 3 -25.62 2.91 3.23
C LEU A 3 -24.90 2.11 2.16
N MET A 4 -25.55 1.92 0.99
CA MET A 4 -24.93 1.26 -0.15
C MET A 4 -23.70 2.02 -0.65
N ARG A 5 -23.77 3.34 -0.69
CA ARG A 5 -22.64 4.19 -1.09
C ARG A 5 -21.49 4.10 -0.08
N SER A 6 -21.79 4.15 1.21
CA SER A 6 -20.78 3.96 2.26
C SER A 6 -20.08 2.60 2.11
N PHE A 7 -20.82 1.56 1.82
CA PHE A 7 -20.28 0.22 1.55
C PHE A 7 -19.37 0.23 0.32
N GLN A 8 -19.80 0.84 -0.78
CA GLN A 8 -18.99 0.93 -2.01
C GLN A 8 -17.71 1.75 -1.82
N VAL A 9 -17.79 2.89 -1.14
CA VAL A 9 -16.60 3.71 -0.81
C VAL A 9 -15.60 2.91 0.01
N ALA A 10 -16.05 2.24 1.08
CA ALA A 10 -15.19 1.40 1.91
C ALA A 10 -14.57 0.24 1.12
N SER A 11 -15.32 -0.36 0.19
CA SER A 11 -14.81 -1.43 -0.69
C SER A 11 -13.66 -0.95 -1.57
N THR A 12 -13.76 0.24 -2.16
CA THR A 12 -12.66 0.82 -2.95
C THR A 12 -11.43 1.10 -2.09
N ALA A 13 -11.63 1.58 -0.87
CA ALA A 13 -10.55 1.81 0.09
C ALA A 13 -9.85 0.52 0.49
N LEU A 14 -10.59 -0.57 0.73
CA LEU A 14 -10.02 -1.89 1.04
C LEU A 14 -9.11 -2.39 -0.10
N SER A 15 -9.59 -2.33 -1.33
CA SER A 15 -8.83 -2.74 -2.50
C SER A 15 -7.53 -1.93 -2.65
N SER A 16 -7.62 -0.62 -2.50
CA SER A 16 -6.48 0.29 -2.62
C SER A 16 -5.46 0.09 -1.50
N GLN A 17 -5.91 -0.08 -0.25
CA GLN A 17 -5.01 -0.34 0.88
C GLN A 17 -4.37 -1.74 0.81
N SER A 18 -5.05 -2.73 0.25
CA SER A 18 -4.47 -4.05 -0.01
C SER A 18 -3.29 -3.96 -0.95
N LEU A 19 -3.41 -3.22 -2.05
CA LEU A 19 -2.31 -2.98 -2.99
C LEU A 19 -1.14 -2.23 -2.32
N ARG A 20 -1.46 -1.23 -1.49
CA ARG A 20 -0.43 -0.51 -0.71
C ARG A 20 0.31 -1.43 0.25
N LEU A 21 -0.40 -2.29 0.99
CA LEU A 21 0.20 -3.28 1.89
C LEU A 21 1.12 -4.24 1.13
N ASN A 22 0.72 -4.70 -0.05
CA ASN A 22 1.54 -5.57 -0.88
C ASN A 22 2.83 -4.87 -1.33
N ALA A 23 2.74 -3.61 -1.77
CA ALA A 23 3.91 -2.83 -2.15
C ALA A 23 4.86 -2.61 -0.96
N LEU A 24 4.33 -2.25 0.21
CA LEU A 24 5.12 -2.06 1.43
C LEU A 24 5.78 -3.37 1.89
N ALA A 25 5.07 -4.47 1.84
CA ALA A 25 5.62 -5.80 2.17
C ALA A 25 6.76 -6.18 1.22
N SER A 26 6.61 -5.91 -0.07
CA SER A 26 7.67 -6.13 -1.06
C SER A 26 8.89 -5.25 -0.76
N ASN A 27 8.69 -3.98 -0.44
CA ASN A 27 9.77 -3.06 -0.07
C ASN A 27 10.52 -3.55 1.18
N LEU A 28 9.80 -3.99 2.19
CA LEU A 28 10.40 -4.50 3.43
C LEU A 28 11.18 -5.79 3.18
N ALA A 29 10.60 -6.73 2.43
CA ALA A 29 11.26 -8.00 2.09
C ALA A 29 12.55 -7.81 1.29
N ASN A 30 12.62 -6.75 0.48
CA ASN A 30 13.77 -6.42 -0.37
C ASN A 30 14.65 -5.28 0.17
N ALA A 31 14.49 -4.92 1.44
CA ALA A 31 15.24 -3.79 2.03
C ALA A 31 16.76 -3.99 2.00
N GLU A 32 17.23 -5.23 1.90
CA GLU A 32 18.65 -5.58 1.82
C GLU A 32 19.04 -6.24 0.48
N SER A 33 18.16 -6.20 -0.51
CA SER A 33 18.41 -6.80 -1.84
C SER A 33 19.28 -5.89 -2.70
N VAL A 34 20.59 -6.08 -2.62
CA VAL A 34 21.60 -5.22 -3.28
C VAL A 34 21.85 -5.56 -4.74
N SER A 35 21.44 -6.73 -5.21
CA SER A 35 21.63 -7.20 -6.59
C SER A 35 20.40 -7.95 -7.08
N GLY A 36 19.63 -7.28 -7.94
CA GLY A 36 18.51 -7.88 -8.64
C GLY A 36 18.92 -8.57 -9.95
N PRO A 37 17.93 -9.02 -10.77
CA PRO A 37 18.20 -9.65 -12.06
C PRO A 37 18.99 -8.75 -13.05
N ASP A 38 18.90 -7.43 -12.89
CA ASP A 38 19.63 -6.42 -13.67
C ASP A 38 20.98 -6.02 -13.04
N GLY A 39 21.39 -6.65 -11.95
CA GLY A 39 22.59 -6.32 -11.19
C GLY A 39 22.50 -5.04 -10.37
N LYS A 40 21.33 -4.43 -10.27
CA LYS A 40 21.09 -3.18 -9.53
C LYS A 40 20.37 -3.48 -8.19
N PRO A 41 20.48 -2.58 -7.19
CA PRO A 41 19.72 -2.68 -5.97
C PRO A 41 18.21 -2.63 -6.25
N TYR A 42 17.43 -3.24 -5.36
CA TYR A 42 15.98 -3.15 -5.41
C TYR A 42 15.53 -1.68 -5.35
N LYS A 43 14.55 -1.33 -6.16
CA LYS A 43 13.92 -0.01 -6.14
C LYS A 43 12.59 -0.10 -5.41
N PRO A 44 12.37 0.68 -4.34
CA PRO A 44 11.11 0.65 -3.62
C PRO A 44 9.96 1.14 -4.49
N ARG A 45 8.78 0.57 -4.26
CA ARG A 45 7.55 0.90 -4.97
C ARG A 45 6.62 1.69 -4.07
N HIS A 46 6.05 2.74 -4.62
CA HIS A 46 5.07 3.60 -3.96
C HIS A 46 3.77 3.57 -4.72
N VAL A 47 2.67 3.41 -4.00
CA VAL A 47 1.33 3.42 -4.56
C VAL A 47 0.79 4.84 -4.52
N VAL A 48 0.32 5.34 -5.67
CA VAL A 48 -0.29 6.65 -5.80
C VAL A 48 -1.80 6.48 -5.90
N PHE A 49 -2.54 7.11 -5.00
CA PHE A 49 -4.00 7.10 -4.98
C PHE A 49 -4.58 8.29 -5.74
N ARG A 50 -5.78 8.09 -6.27
CA ARG A 50 -6.60 9.16 -6.80
C ARG A 50 -8.08 8.95 -6.42
N PRO A 51 -8.88 10.00 -6.35
CA PRO A 51 -10.31 9.86 -6.17
C PRO A 51 -10.94 9.08 -7.33
N ALA A 52 -11.88 8.19 -7.01
CA ALA A 52 -12.64 7.42 -7.99
C ALA A 52 -14.12 7.80 -7.93
N PRO A 53 -14.76 8.12 -9.07
CA PRO A 53 -16.19 8.39 -9.08
C PRO A 53 -16.97 7.10 -8.78
N ILE A 54 -18.03 7.21 -7.98
CA ILE A 54 -18.97 6.14 -7.71
C ILE A 54 -20.38 6.62 -8.07
N LEU A 55 -21.09 5.85 -8.88
CA LEU A 55 -22.46 6.15 -9.30
C LEU A 55 -22.63 7.53 -9.94
N GLY A 56 -21.66 7.94 -10.76
CA GLY A 56 -21.72 9.22 -11.49
C GLY A 56 -21.36 10.47 -10.68
N GLU A 57 -20.96 10.32 -9.42
CA GLU A 57 -20.47 11.44 -8.62
C GLU A 57 -18.96 11.61 -8.72
N VAL A 58 -18.52 12.86 -8.68
CA VAL A 58 -17.11 13.21 -8.66
C VAL A 58 -16.55 12.95 -7.25
N ALA A 59 -15.51 12.15 -7.14
CA ALA A 59 -14.72 11.97 -5.93
C ALA A 59 -15.46 11.36 -4.72
N ALA A 60 -16.02 10.14 -4.87
CA ALA A 60 -16.67 9.43 -3.77
C ALA A 60 -15.85 8.27 -3.22
N GLY A 61 -14.97 7.65 -4.00
CA GLY A 61 -14.11 6.52 -3.61
C GLY A 61 -12.65 6.82 -3.84
N VAL A 62 -11.82 5.77 -3.79
CA VAL A 62 -10.38 5.84 -4.03
C VAL A 62 -9.94 4.69 -4.92
N GLU A 63 -9.01 4.96 -5.83
CA GLU A 63 -8.36 3.92 -6.64
C GLU A 63 -6.85 4.16 -6.74
N VAL A 64 -6.14 3.13 -7.12
CA VAL A 64 -4.70 3.23 -7.39
C VAL A 64 -4.51 3.80 -8.79
N ALA A 65 -3.92 5.00 -8.87
CA ALA A 65 -3.59 5.65 -10.13
C ALA A 65 -2.34 5.04 -10.78
N ALA A 66 -1.34 4.72 -9.95
CA ALA A 66 -0.07 4.17 -10.40
C ALA A 66 0.68 3.50 -9.27
N VAL A 67 1.58 2.59 -9.61
CA VAL A 67 2.64 2.08 -8.75
C VAL A 67 3.95 2.57 -9.34
N GLN A 68 4.66 3.43 -8.61
CA GLN A 68 5.88 4.07 -9.08
C GLN A 68 7.10 3.50 -8.38
N GLU A 69 8.18 3.30 -9.13
CA GLU A 69 9.49 2.96 -8.54
C GLU A 69 10.21 4.24 -8.14
N ASP A 70 10.86 4.19 -6.97
CA ASP A 70 11.73 5.28 -6.51
C ASP A 70 13.12 5.13 -7.14
N GLU A 71 13.46 6.05 -8.04
CA GLU A 71 14.74 6.05 -8.75
C GLU A 71 15.89 6.63 -7.94
N ARG A 72 15.63 7.21 -6.78
CA ARG A 72 16.67 7.79 -5.93
C ARG A 72 17.61 6.70 -5.42
N PRO A 73 18.93 6.93 -5.43
CA PRO A 73 19.89 5.95 -4.93
C PRO A 73 19.75 5.78 -3.41
N GLY A 74 19.94 4.56 -2.96
CA GLY A 74 20.04 4.24 -1.54
C GLY A 74 21.42 4.55 -0.97
N PRO A 75 21.66 4.26 0.32
CA PRO A 75 22.93 4.52 0.98
C PRO A 75 24.05 3.62 0.48
N LEU A 76 25.27 4.11 0.55
CA LEU A 76 26.50 3.33 0.38
C LEU A 76 26.91 2.73 1.72
N VAL A 77 27.23 1.44 1.72
CA VAL A 77 27.71 0.71 2.90
C VAL A 77 29.06 0.05 2.59
N TYR A 78 30.01 0.20 3.49
CA TYR A 78 31.34 -0.41 3.33
C TYR A 78 31.31 -1.89 3.70
N LYS A 79 31.41 -2.75 2.68
CA LYS A 79 31.51 -4.21 2.80
C LYS A 79 32.47 -4.75 1.74
N PRO A 80 33.79 -4.67 1.95
CA PRO A 80 34.77 -4.99 0.91
C PRO A 80 34.80 -6.45 0.49
N GLY A 81 34.34 -7.36 1.35
CA GLY A 81 34.24 -8.79 1.02
C GLY A 81 32.96 -9.21 0.30
N HIS A 82 32.05 -8.27 0.01
CA HIS A 82 30.78 -8.57 -0.64
C HIS A 82 30.97 -8.73 -2.16
N PRO A 83 30.32 -9.76 -2.80
CA PRO A 83 30.46 -9.95 -4.25
C PRO A 83 30.04 -8.75 -5.11
N SER A 84 29.14 -7.92 -4.60
CA SER A 84 28.65 -6.70 -5.29
C SER A 84 29.42 -5.44 -4.90
N ALA A 85 30.50 -5.56 -4.10
CA ALA A 85 31.31 -4.42 -3.70
C ALA A 85 32.06 -3.83 -4.91
N ASP A 86 32.17 -2.48 -4.94
CA ASP A 86 32.95 -1.78 -5.93
C ASP A 86 34.46 -1.86 -5.63
N ALA A 87 35.27 -1.19 -6.46
CA ALA A 87 36.74 -1.15 -6.29
C ALA A 87 37.17 -0.53 -4.96
N ASN A 88 36.34 0.31 -4.34
CA ASN A 88 36.59 0.97 -3.05
C ASN A 88 36.00 0.17 -1.85
N GLY A 89 35.33 -0.95 -2.11
CA GLY A 89 34.76 -1.82 -1.08
C GLY A 89 33.35 -1.40 -0.63
N TYR A 90 32.67 -0.54 -1.34
CA TYR A 90 31.31 -0.09 -1.04
C TYR A 90 30.26 -0.82 -1.86
N ILE A 91 29.10 -1.05 -1.24
CA ILE A 91 27.91 -1.55 -1.92
C ILE A 91 26.78 -0.49 -1.84
N ARG A 92 25.96 -0.44 -2.88
CA ARG A 92 24.76 0.40 -2.88
C ARG A 92 23.60 -0.41 -2.35
N MET A 93 23.04 0.03 -1.23
CA MET A 93 21.83 -0.56 -0.64
C MET A 93 20.58 -0.03 -1.33
N PRO A 94 19.45 -0.78 -1.28
CA PRO A 94 18.16 -0.25 -1.68
C PRO A 94 17.79 1.02 -0.90
N ASN A 95 17.07 1.94 -1.55
CA ASN A 95 16.55 3.14 -0.90
C ASN A 95 15.29 2.82 -0.08
N VAL A 96 15.41 1.89 0.85
CA VAL A 96 14.34 1.45 1.73
C VAL A 96 14.76 1.64 3.18
N ASN A 97 13.97 2.41 3.92
CA ASN A 97 14.10 2.51 5.37
C ASN A 97 13.13 1.52 6.02
N PRO A 98 13.59 0.41 6.61
CA PRO A 98 12.70 -0.62 7.16
C PRO A 98 11.76 -0.09 8.24
N VAL A 99 12.22 0.83 9.08
CA VAL A 99 11.40 1.39 10.16
C VAL A 99 10.26 2.24 9.60
N GLU A 100 10.55 3.08 8.61
CA GLU A 100 9.54 3.90 7.93
C GLU A 100 8.50 3.02 7.21
N VAL A 101 8.94 1.96 6.53
CA VAL A 101 8.05 1.00 5.88
C VAL A 101 7.16 0.29 6.90
N MET A 102 7.71 -0.11 8.05
CA MET A 102 6.91 -0.74 9.12
C MET A 102 5.84 0.22 9.65
N VAL A 103 6.16 1.50 9.85
CA VAL A 103 5.18 2.51 10.27
C VAL A 103 4.09 2.68 9.22
N ASP A 104 4.45 2.73 7.95
CA ASP A 104 3.50 2.82 6.85
C ASP A 104 2.62 1.57 6.75
N MET A 105 3.17 0.39 7.01
CA MET A 105 2.39 -0.87 7.07
C MET A 105 1.37 -0.83 8.20
N ILE A 106 1.73 -0.33 9.37
CA ILE A 106 0.80 -0.17 10.50
C ILE A 106 -0.33 0.79 10.09
N SER A 107 0.00 1.92 9.50
CA SER A 107 -0.99 2.90 9.02
C SER A 107 -1.95 2.30 7.99
N ALA A 108 -1.42 1.61 6.98
CA ALA A 108 -2.22 0.96 5.94
C ALA A 108 -3.09 -0.17 6.50
N SER A 109 -2.57 -0.96 7.44
CA SER A 109 -3.30 -2.03 8.10
C SER A 109 -4.46 -1.48 8.94
N ARG A 110 -4.24 -0.38 9.68
CA ARG A 110 -5.30 0.30 10.44
C ARG A 110 -6.39 0.85 9.53
N SER A 111 -6.02 1.49 8.42
CA SER A 111 -6.99 1.96 7.42
C SER A 111 -7.81 0.82 6.83
N TYR A 112 -7.16 -0.30 6.53
CA TYR A 112 -7.82 -1.51 6.06
C TYR A 112 -8.85 -2.02 7.07
N GLN A 113 -8.47 -2.16 8.33
CA GLN A 113 -9.34 -2.62 9.41
C GLN A 113 -10.53 -1.67 9.64
N MET A 114 -10.29 -0.35 9.62
CA MET A 114 -11.35 0.64 9.75
C MET A 114 -12.39 0.53 8.63
N ASN A 115 -11.96 0.30 7.40
CA ASN A 115 -12.86 0.14 6.26
C ASN A 115 -13.64 -1.18 6.32
N ILE A 116 -13.05 -2.25 6.84
CA ILE A 116 -13.79 -3.50 7.15
C ILE A 116 -14.90 -3.22 8.16
N GLU A 117 -14.62 -2.47 9.21
CA GLU A 117 -15.62 -2.13 10.22
C GLU A 117 -16.76 -1.29 9.65
N VAL A 118 -16.43 -0.30 8.81
CA VAL A 118 -17.44 0.48 8.09
C VAL A 118 -18.33 -0.40 7.22
N MET A 119 -17.75 -1.35 6.48
CA MET A 119 -18.51 -2.28 5.65
C MET A 119 -19.42 -3.19 6.50
N ASN A 120 -18.93 -3.73 7.59
CA ASN A 120 -19.71 -4.58 8.49
C ASN A 120 -20.87 -3.80 9.12
N THR A 121 -20.60 -2.59 9.59
CA THR A 121 -21.64 -1.70 10.15
C THR A 121 -22.71 -1.38 9.11
N SER A 122 -22.31 -1.00 7.90
CA SER A 122 -23.23 -0.71 6.80
C SER A 122 -24.09 -1.91 6.45
N LYS A 123 -23.49 -3.10 6.40
CA LYS A 123 -24.19 -4.37 6.15
C LYS A 123 -25.24 -4.66 7.24
N GLN A 124 -24.87 -4.52 8.51
CA GLN A 124 -25.77 -4.75 9.63
C GLN A 124 -26.96 -3.78 9.64
N LEU A 125 -26.71 -2.51 9.33
CA LEU A 125 -27.75 -1.50 9.22
C LEU A 125 -28.69 -1.80 8.06
N MET A 126 -28.18 -2.21 6.89
CA MET A 126 -29.01 -2.64 5.77
C MET A 126 -29.90 -3.82 6.12
N LEU A 127 -29.35 -4.83 6.79
CA LEU A 127 -30.13 -6.00 7.23
C LEU A 127 -31.25 -5.61 8.19
N LYS A 128 -30.98 -4.73 9.18
CA LYS A 128 -32.00 -4.22 10.09
C LYS A 128 -33.10 -3.44 9.36
N MET A 129 -32.73 -2.66 8.35
CA MET A 129 -33.73 -1.95 7.53
C MET A 129 -34.62 -2.94 6.76
N PHE A 130 -34.08 -4.03 6.23
CA PHE A 130 -34.86 -5.07 5.58
C PHE A 130 -35.82 -5.75 6.55
N ASP A 131 -35.37 -6.06 7.77
CA ASP A 131 -36.20 -6.70 8.80
C ASP A 131 -37.35 -5.77 9.22
N LEU A 132 -37.11 -4.48 9.37
CA LEU A 132 -38.15 -3.49 9.67
C LEU A 132 -39.16 -3.33 8.52
N GLY A 133 -38.72 -3.47 7.28
CA GLY A 133 -39.60 -3.40 6.10
C GLY A 133 -40.49 -4.63 5.89
N ARG A 134 -40.22 -5.76 6.61
CA ARG A 134 -40.98 -6.99 6.54
C ARG A 134 -42.09 -7.11 7.61
N GLY A 135 -42.04 -6.21 8.58
CA GLY A 135 -42.94 -6.20 9.72
C GLY A 135 -44.31 -5.54 9.46
#